data_a5f3269e3dfd1174eb105643befbbf12
#
_entry.id   a5f3269e3dfd1174eb105643befbbf12
#
_cell.length_a   1.000
_cell.length_b   1.000
_cell.length_c   1.000
_cell.angle_alpha   90.00
_cell.angle_beta   90.00
_cell.angle_gamma   90.00
#
_symmetry.space_group_name_H-M   'P 1'
#
loop_
_entity.id
_entity.type
_entity.pdbx_description
1 polymer ?
#
loop_
_entity_poly.entity_id
_entity_poly.type
_entity_poly.pdbx_seq_one_letter_code
_entity_poly.pdbx_strand_id
1 'polypeptide(L)'
;MPNVREILELLRGSDTVRSYLLTGNTRGGAKAKLTHYDLWHYFPDGAFAEDARDRSTIAERAMALARRAAPVDEERVFVIGDTPHDIDCANAIGARTIAVATGGYSLAELQAHGAWRVLEQLPPPNEFLAMIGVGNPEPDARMPA
;
A
#
# COMPACT_ATOMS: atom_id res chain seq x y z
N MET A 1 -12.27 7.28 2.23
CA MET A 1 -10.92 7.76 2.61
C MET A 1 -10.48 8.81 1.61
N PRO A 2 -10.18 10.02 2.06
CA PRO A 2 -9.75 11.09 1.16
C PRO A 2 -8.47 10.74 0.42
N ASN A 3 -8.33 11.26 -0.78
CA ASN A 3 -7.12 11.14 -1.62
C ASN A 3 -6.79 9.76 -2.17
N VAL A 4 -7.52 8.71 -1.80
CA VAL A 4 -7.22 7.34 -2.26
C VAL A 4 -7.28 7.24 -3.78
N ARG A 5 -8.37 7.68 -4.38
CA ARG A 5 -8.55 7.60 -5.83
C ARG A 5 -7.49 8.41 -6.57
N GLU A 6 -7.23 9.61 -6.10
CA GLU A 6 -6.26 10.51 -6.72
C GLU A 6 -4.85 9.92 -6.68
N ILE A 7 -4.49 9.31 -5.54
CA ILE A 7 -3.21 8.62 -5.41
C ILE A 7 -3.14 7.42 -6.36
N LEU A 8 -4.18 6.61 -6.40
CA LEU A 8 -4.20 5.43 -7.26
C LEU A 8 -4.13 5.79 -8.74
N GLU A 9 -4.79 6.87 -9.15
CA GLU A 9 -4.71 7.36 -10.53
C GLU A 9 -3.27 7.77 -10.87
N LEU A 10 -2.61 8.45 -9.96
CA LEU A 10 -1.24 8.89 -10.17
C LEU A 10 -0.28 7.71 -10.25
N LEU A 11 -0.44 6.73 -9.34
CA LEU A 11 0.39 5.51 -9.33
C LEU A 11 0.17 4.67 -10.59
N ARG A 12 -1.06 4.60 -11.06
CA ARG A 12 -1.41 3.86 -12.28
C ARG A 12 -0.65 4.37 -13.50
N GLY A 13 -0.41 5.67 -13.56
CA GLY A 13 0.35 6.29 -14.64
C GLY A 13 1.86 6.18 -14.49
N SER A 14 2.35 5.63 -13.38
CA SER A 14 3.77 5.53 -13.12
C SER A 14 4.36 4.23 -13.66
N ASP A 15 5.49 4.32 -14.33
CA ASP A 15 6.22 3.14 -14.81
C ASP A 15 7.07 2.49 -13.72
N THR A 16 7.25 3.18 -12.59
CA THR A 16 8.17 2.76 -11.55
C THR A 16 7.50 2.25 -10.29
N VAL A 17 6.17 2.38 -10.21
CA VAL A 17 5.40 1.97 -9.03
C VAL A 17 4.32 0.98 -9.43
N ARG A 18 4.18 -0.08 -8.64
CA ARG A 18 3.12 -1.07 -8.83
C ARG A 18 2.32 -1.19 -7.55
N SER A 19 1.01 -1.35 -7.71
CA SER A 19 0.08 -1.46 -6.60
C SER A 19 -0.55 -2.85 -6.59
N TYR A 20 -0.55 -3.48 -5.43
CA TYR A 20 -1.15 -4.80 -5.23
C TYR A 20 -2.07 -4.76 -4.04
N LEU A 21 -3.08 -5.62 -4.05
CA LEU A 21 -3.93 -5.81 -2.87
C LEU A 21 -3.26 -6.79 -1.90
N LEU A 22 -3.45 -6.52 -0.62
CA LEU A 22 -3.04 -7.39 0.46
C LEU A 22 -4.19 -7.38 1.47
N THR A 23 -4.94 -8.46 1.56
CA THR A 23 -6.15 -8.46 2.39
C THR A 23 -6.43 -9.84 2.98
N GLY A 24 -7.01 -9.83 4.18
CA GLY A 24 -7.53 -11.05 4.78
C GLY A 24 -8.91 -11.44 4.26
N ASN A 25 -9.49 -10.69 3.35
CA ASN A 25 -10.73 -11.06 2.68
C ASN A 25 -10.47 -12.06 1.56
N THR A 26 -11.54 -12.77 1.17
CA THR A 26 -11.48 -13.58 -0.05
C THR A 26 -11.36 -12.67 -1.26
N ARG A 27 -10.89 -13.23 -2.37
CA ARG A 27 -10.81 -12.49 -3.65
C ARG A 27 -12.20 -11.97 -4.05
N GLY A 28 -13.23 -12.80 -3.94
CA GLY A 28 -14.59 -12.41 -4.29
C GLY A 28 -15.12 -11.29 -3.40
N GLY A 29 -14.87 -11.36 -2.09
CA GLY A 29 -15.28 -10.33 -1.15
C GLY A 29 -14.58 -9.00 -1.39
N ALA A 30 -13.28 -9.05 -1.61
CA ALA A 30 -12.50 -7.85 -1.91
C ALA A 30 -12.94 -7.23 -3.24
N LYS A 31 -13.16 -8.04 -4.25
CA LYS A 31 -13.63 -7.57 -5.55
C LYS A 31 -14.99 -6.87 -5.44
N ALA A 32 -15.92 -7.47 -4.73
CA ALA A 32 -17.25 -6.88 -4.56
C ALA A 32 -17.17 -5.53 -3.86
N LYS A 33 -16.39 -5.45 -2.79
CA LYS A 33 -16.24 -4.23 -2.01
C LYS A 33 -15.57 -3.12 -2.81
N LEU A 34 -14.47 -3.43 -3.47
CA LEU A 34 -13.71 -2.42 -4.23
C LEU A 34 -14.44 -2.02 -5.51
N THR A 35 -15.18 -2.93 -6.13
CA THR A 35 -16.00 -2.60 -7.30
C THR A 35 -17.11 -1.63 -6.91
N HIS A 36 -17.67 -1.79 -5.72
CA HIS A 36 -18.67 -0.85 -5.22
C HIS A 36 -18.14 0.58 -5.14
N TYR A 37 -16.87 0.76 -4.81
CA TYR A 37 -16.21 2.06 -4.75
C TYR A 37 -15.47 2.41 -6.03
N ASP A 38 -15.58 1.58 -7.08
CA ASP A 38 -14.91 1.76 -8.35
C ASP A 38 -13.38 1.84 -8.20
N LEU A 39 -12.82 0.97 -7.38
CA LEU A 39 -11.38 0.92 -7.10
C LEU A 39 -10.71 -0.38 -7.53
N TRP A 40 -11.48 -1.41 -7.84
CA TRP A 40 -10.93 -2.74 -8.16
C TRP A 40 -9.95 -2.70 -9.33
N HIS A 41 -10.26 -1.90 -10.35
CA HIS A 41 -9.46 -1.85 -11.57
C HIS A 41 -8.06 -1.25 -11.41
N TYR A 42 -7.79 -0.60 -10.27
CA TYR A 42 -6.46 -0.04 -10.02
C TYR A 42 -5.43 -1.11 -9.62
N PHE A 43 -5.87 -2.32 -9.29
CA PHE A 43 -5.00 -3.36 -8.79
C PHE A 43 -4.93 -4.52 -9.78
N PRO A 44 -3.76 -4.73 -10.43
CA PRO A 44 -3.64 -5.82 -11.41
C PRO A 44 -3.68 -7.20 -10.77
N ASP A 45 -3.27 -7.30 -9.51
CA ASP A 45 -3.26 -8.57 -8.79
C ASP A 45 -3.24 -8.30 -7.28
N GLY A 46 -3.24 -9.37 -6.49
CA GLY A 46 -3.19 -9.25 -5.04
C GLY A 46 -3.05 -10.61 -4.37
N ALA A 47 -2.91 -10.55 -3.05
CA ALA A 47 -2.89 -11.73 -2.19
C ALA A 47 -4.13 -11.69 -1.29
N PHE A 48 -4.81 -12.81 -1.18
CA PHE A 48 -6.12 -12.93 -0.56
C PHE A 48 -6.17 -14.06 0.46
N ALA A 49 -7.27 -14.15 1.19
CA ALA A 49 -7.45 -15.19 2.20
C ALA A 49 -7.26 -16.61 1.66
N GLU A 50 -7.64 -16.87 0.40
CA GLU A 50 -7.48 -18.17 -0.23
C GLU A 50 -6.02 -18.57 -0.42
N ASP A 51 -5.11 -17.59 -0.44
CA ASP A 51 -3.69 -17.84 -0.71
C ASP A 51 -2.92 -18.36 0.49
N ALA A 52 -3.44 -18.14 1.70
CA ALA A 52 -2.72 -18.54 2.91
C ALA A 52 -3.63 -18.51 4.14
N ARG A 53 -3.20 -19.22 5.20
CA ARG A 53 -3.96 -19.31 6.44
C ARG A 53 -3.83 -18.08 7.32
N ASP A 54 -2.67 -17.43 7.31
CA ASP A 54 -2.42 -16.30 8.17
C ASP A 54 -1.97 -15.08 7.35
N ARG A 55 -2.02 -13.92 7.97
CA ARG A 55 -1.72 -12.66 7.29
C ARG A 55 -0.26 -12.54 6.87
N SER A 56 0.65 -13.10 7.65
CA SER A 56 2.08 -13.06 7.31
C SER A 56 2.34 -13.82 6.01
N THR A 57 1.72 -14.98 5.85
CA THR A 57 1.85 -15.77 4.63
C THR A 57 1.19 -15.08 3.44
N ILE A 58 0.07 -14.39 3.67
CA ILE A 58 -0.56 -13.57 2.62
C ILE A 58 0.40 -12.46 2.18
N ALA A 59 1.08 -11.83 3.15
CA ALA A 59 2.06 -10.78 2.85
C ALA A 59 3.23 -11.31 2.02
N GLU A 60 3.75 -12.50 2.38
CA GLU A 60 4.80 -13.16 1.61
C GLU A 60 4.34 -13.46 0.17
N ARG A 61 3.10 -13.85 0.01
CA ARG A 61 2.52 -14.08 -1.31
C ARG A 61 2.47 -12.80 -2.13
N ALA A 62 2.05 -11.70 -1.52
CA ALA A 62 2.03 -10.40 -2.18
C ALA A 62 3.43 -9.97 -2.61
N MET A 63 4.44 -10.19 -1.76
CA MET A 63 5.82 -9.88 -2.08
C MET A 63 6.34 -10.71 -3.25
N ALA A 64 5.97 -11.99 -3.29
CA ALA A 64 6.33 -12.87 -4.39
C ALA A 64 5.73 -12.39 -5.72
N LEU A 65 4.50 -11.91 -5.70
CA LEU A 65 3.86 -11.33 -6.87
C LEU A 65 4.61 -10.09 -7.37
N ALA A 66 4.99 -9.22 -6.45
CA ALA A 66 5.73 -8.00 -6.78
C ALA A 66 7.09 -8.35 -7.40
N ARG A 67 7.82 -9.28 -6.81
CA ARG A 67 9.14 -9.71 -7.28
C ARG A 67 9.09 -10.44 -8.62
N ARG A 68 7.98 -11.07 -8.93
CA ARG A 68 7.80 -11.74 -10.21
C ARG A 68 7.75 -10.73 -11.36
N ALA A 69 7.23 -9.54 -11.10
CA ALA A 69 7.11 -8.49 -12.11
C ALA A 69 8.45 -7.79 -12.36
N ALA A 70 9.24 -7.54 -11.28
CA ALA A 70 10.54 -6.88 -11.37
C ALA A 70 11.29 -7.04 -10.04
N PRO A 71 12.63 -6.91 -10.03
CA PRO A 71 13.37 -6.87 -8.78
C PRO A 71 12.90 -5.71 -7.90
N VAL A 72 12.77 -5.98 -6.60
CA VAL A 72 12.28 -4.98 -5.65
C VAL A 72 13.14 -5.03 -4.38
N ASP A 73 13.61 -3.87 -3.94
CA ASP A 73 14.26 -3.72 -2.65
C ASP A 73 13.21 -3.61 -1.56
N GLU A 74 13.40 -4.29 -0.44
CA GLU A 74 12.46 -4.26 0.69
C GLU A 74 12.20 -2.84 1.18
N GLU A 75 13.22 -1.99 1.16
CA GLU A 75 13.11 -0.59 1.57
C GLU A 75 12.17 0.22 0.69
N ARG A 76 11.84 -0.29 -0.49
CA ARG A 76 10.95 0.37 -1.44
C ARG A 76 9.58 -0.30 -1.52
N VAL A 77 9.29 -1.18 -0.58
CA VAL A 77 7.98 -1.83 -0.46
C VAL A 77 7.23 -1.18 0.68
N PHE A 78 6.01 -0.76 0.42
CA PHE A 78 5.16 -0.10 1.41
C PHE A 78 3.85 -0.85 1.54
N VAL A 79 3.44 -1.10 2.79
CA VAL A 79 2.12 -1.63 3.09
C VAL A 79 1.30 -0.49 3.68
N ILE A 80 0.17 -0.21 3.09
CA ILE A 80 -0.72 0.86 3.55
C ILE A 80 -1.93 0.21 4.18
N GLY A 81 -2.22 0.57 5.41
CA GLY A 81 -3.35 -0.01 6.13
C GLY A 81 -3.74 0.80 7.35
N ASP A 82 -4.76 0.34 8.05
CA ASP A 82 -5.35 1.06 9.17
C ASP A 82 -5.38 0.24 10.47
N THR A 83 -4.72 -0.91 10.49
CA THR A 83 -4.71 -1.80 11.65
C THR A 83 -3.32 -2.26 12.02
N PRO A 84 -3.11 -2.70 13.29
CA PRO A 84 -1.85 -3.34 13.68
C PRO A 84 -1.49 -4.58 12.85
N HIS A 85 -2.50 -5.27 12.30
CA HIS A 85 -2.24 -6.43 11.44
C HIS A 85 -1.49 -6.04 10.16
N ASP A 86 -1.75 -4.85 9.65
CA ASP A 86 -1.04 -4.35 8.46
C ASP A 86 0.42 -4.10 8.79
N ILE A 87 0.70 -3.62 10.00
CA ILE A 87 2.07 -3.40 10.47
C ILE A 87 2.79 -4.75 10.61
N ASP A 88 2.12 -5.75 11.18
CA ASP A 88 2.69 -7.08 11.33
C ASP A 88 2.98 -7.71 9.97
N CYS A 89 2.07 -7.53 8.99
CA CYS A 89 2.28 -8.01 7.63
C CYS A 89 3.52 -7.40 6.99
N ALA A 90 3.68 -6.08 7.14
CA ALA A 90 4.84 -5.39 6.59
C ALA A 90 6.13 -5.88 7.24
N ASN A 91 6.13 -6.03 8.56
CA ASN A 91 7.30 -6.51 9.29
C ASN A 91 7.70 -7.91 8.84
N ALA A 92 6.73 -8.76 8.55
CA ALA A 92 7.00 -10.13 8.11
C ALA A 92 7.77 -10.19 6.78
N ILE A 93 7.66 -9.18 5.95
CA ILE A 93 8.32 -9.15 4.63
C ILE A 93 9.39 -8.06 4.52
N GLY A 94 9.73 -7.43 5.63
CA GLY A 94 10.74 -6.36 5.63
C GLY A 94 10.30 -5.06 4.98
N ALA A 95 8.99 -4.88 4.81
CA ALA A 95 8.43 -3.68 4.19
C ALA A 95 8.18 -2.57 5.22
N ARG A 96 7.97 -1.38 4.73
CA ARG A 96 7.62 -0.22 5.55
C ARG A 96 6.10 -0.06 5.59
N THR A 97 5.56 0.23 6.77
CA THR A 97 4.13 0.47 6.92
C THR A 97 3.81 1.95 6.93
N ILE A 98 2.84 2.33 6.13
CA ILE A 98 2.19 3.64 6.25
C ILE A 98 0.81 3.35 6.86
N ALA A 99 0.67 3.61 8.15
CA ALA A 99 -0.56 3.36 8.87
C ALA A 99 -1.43 4.62 8.88
N VAL A 100 -2.70 4.45 8.60
CA VAL A 100 -3.65 5.58 8.49
C VAL A 100 -4.75 5.40 9.52
N ALA A 101 -4.91 6.38 10.39
CA ALA A 101 -5.85 6.31 11.52
C ALA A 101 -7.27 6.66 11.10
N THR A 102 -7.77 6.04 10.03
CA THR A 102 -9.13 6.23 9.52
C THR A 102 -10.08 5.11 9.93
N GLY A 103 -9.55 4.06 10.56
CA GLY A 103 -10.31 2.94 11.07
C GLY A 103 -10.53 3.02 12.57
N GLY A 104 -10.54 1.87 13.22
CA GLY A 104 -10.80 1.77 14.66
C GLY A 104 -9.62 2.02 15.58
N TYR A 105 -8.45 2.37 15.04
CA TYR A 105 -7.22 2.55 15.82
C TYR A 105 -6.75 3.99 15.78
N SER A 106 -6.24 4.47 16.92
CA SER A 106 -5.72 5.84 17.05
C SER A 106 -4.28 5.93 16.51
N LEU A 107 -3.82 7.17 16.31
CA LEU A 107 -2.42 7.43 15.95
C LEU A 107 -1.47 6.81 16.97
N ALA A 108 -1.76 6.98 18.27
CA ALA A 108 -0.90 6.48 19.33
C ALA A 108 -0.81 4.94 19.30
N GLU A 109 -1.93 4.28 19.09
CA GLU A 109 -1.97 2.82 19.01
C GLU A 109 -1.14 2.30 17.84
N LEU A 110 -1.28 2.92 16.67
CA LEU A 110 -0.54 2.53 15.49
C LEU A 110 0.95 2.82 15.62
N GLN A 111 1.31 3.94 16.25
CA GLN A 111 2.72 4.25 16.52
C GLN A 111 3.34 3.24 17.48
N ALA A 112 2.59 2.81 18.49
CA ALA A 112 3.07 1.83 19.46
C ALA A 112 3.38 0.48 18.82
N HIS A 113 2.74 0.15 17.70
CA HIS A 113 3.02 -1.08 16.96
C HIS A 113 4.20 -0.97 16.00
N GLY A 114 4.82 0.20 15.88
CA GLY A 114 6.07 0.36 15.14
C GLY A 114 5.92 0.61 13.64
N ALA A 115 4.84 1.27 13.23
CA ALA A 115 4.68 1.66 11.83
C ALA A 115 5.77 2.65 11.41
N TRP A 116 6.19 2.58 10.16
CA TRP A 116 7.20 3.50 9.63
C TRP A 116 6.68 4.94 9.59
N ARG A 117 5.42 5.11 9.19
CA ARG A 117 4.73 6.41 9.24
C ARG A 117 3.31 6.19 9.74
N VAL A 118 2.81 7.12 10.51
CA VAL A 118 1.42 7.11 10.97
C VAL A 118 0.77 8.43 10.62
N LEU A 119 -0.36 8.37 9.94
CA LEU A 119 -1.07 9.54 9.42
C LEU A 119 -2.52 9.53 9.87
N GLU A 120 -3.11 10.70 10.06
CA GLU A 120 -4.54 10.80 10.34
C GLU A 120 -5.35 10.43 9.11
N GLN A 121 -4.87 10.83 7.93
CA GLN A 121 -5.44 10.47 6.64
C GLN A 121 -4.35 10.51 5.58
N LEU A 122 -4.61 9.92 4.44
CA LEU A 122 -3.66 9.97 3.33
C LEU A 122 -3.50 11.42 2.86
N PRO A 123 -2.26 11.85 2.58
CA PRO A 123 -2.01 13.21 2.11
C PRO A 123 -2.40 13.37 0.64
N PRO A 124 -2.38 14.59 0.10
CA PRO A 124 -2.54 14.78 -1.33
C PRO A 124 -1.54 13.96 -2.14
N PRO A 125 -1.85 13.61 -3.39
CA PRO A 125 -1.02 12.69 -4.17
C PRO A 125 0.45 13.06 -4.27
N ASN A 126 0.78 14.32 -4.48
CA ASN A 126 2.18 14.74 -4.60
C ASN A 126 2.96 14.55 -3.30
N GLU A 127 2.33 14.81 -2.18
CA GLU A 127 2.94 14.58 -0.86
C GLU A 127 3.13 13.10 -0.61
N PHE A 128 2.16 12.29 -1.02
CA PHE A 128 2.26 10.84 -0.88
C PHE A 128 3.45 10.30 -1.67
N LEU A 129 3.60 10.72 -2.92
CA LEU A 129 4.73 10.30 -3.75
C LEU A 129 6.06 10.70 -3.15
N ALA A 130 6.16 11.93 -2.64
CA ALA A 130 7.37 12.39 -1.99
C ALA A 130 7.70 11.55 -0.75
N MET A 131 6.67 11.18 0.02
CA MET A 131 6.84 10.37 1.22
C MET A 131 7.42 8.99 0.93
N ILE A 132 6.99 8.37 -0.16
CA ILE A 132 7.49 7.04 -0.55
C ILE A 132 8.75 7.11 -1.42
N GLY A 133 9.28 8.30 -1.67
CA GLY A 133 10.52 8.48 -2.40
C GLY A 133 10.39 8.37 -3.92
N VAL A 134 9.19 8.50 -4.45
CA VAL A 134 8.97 8.55 -5.89
C VAL A 134 9.11 10.00 -6.32
N GLY A 135 10.02 10.25 -7.23
CA GLY A 135 10.21 11.60 -7.74
C GLY A 135 8.99 12.12 -8.44
N ASN A 136 8.81 13.44 -8.36
CA ASN A 136 7.79 14.09 -9.12
C ASN A 136 8.04 13.80 -10.60
N PRO A 137 7.04 13.38 -11.36
CA PRO A 137 7.21 13.16 -12.79
C PRO A 137 7.66 14.39 -13.55
N GLU A 138 7.61 15.58 -12.95
CA GLU A 138 8.26 16.76 -13.48
C GLU A 138 9.75 16.62 -13.26
N PRO A 139 10.51 16.86 -14.19
CA PRO A 139 11.96 16.71 -14.04
C PRO A 139 12.56 17.78 -13.14
N ASP A 140 12.31 17.83 -12.83
CA ASP A 140 12.72 18.34 -12.19
C ASP A 140 13.18 19.03 -12.42
N ALA A 141 12.89 19.16 -12.58
CA ALA A 141 13.00 19.78 -12.61
C ALA A 141 13.48 20.19 -12.66
N ARG A 142 13.58 20.14 -12.66
CA ARG A 142 13.87 20.45 -12.39
C ARG A 142 14.72 20.41 -12.48
N MET A 143 14.96 20.36 -12.62
CA MET A 143 15.43 20.34 -12.42
C MET A 143 16.03 20.54 -12.58
N PRO A 144 16.48 20.92 -12.80
CA PRO A 144 16.99 21.17 -12.59
C PRO A 144 17.19 21.27 -12.49
N ALA A 145 17.34 21.23 -12.51
CA ALA A 145 17.23 21.25 -12.04
C ALA A 145 17.39 21.21 -12.01
#